data_010f81741cf4d174fd5ad84c421556c2
#
_entry.id   010f81741cf4d174fd5ad84c421556c2
#
_cell.length_a   1.000
_cell.length_b   1.000
_cell.length_c   1.000
_cell.angle_alpha   90.00
_cell.angle_beta   90.00
_cell.angle_gamma   90.00
#
_symmetry.space_group_name_H-M   'P 1'
#
loop_
_entity.id
_entity.type
_entity.pdbx_description
1 polymer ?
#
loop_
_entity_poly.entity_id
_entity_poly.type
_entity_poly.pdbx_seq_one_letter_code
_entity_poly.pdbx_strand_id
1 'polypeptide(L)'
;MTANAWMRFWLGTGLFLLLGCDGATLSQRPPVQQEARGSPLAKATRGKLEFVEGYADGYQQARHEGRPMLVFFTAAWCHFCHQMEAEAFNDAQVAALSRQFTCILVDADKEPAVCEEFRIRGYPAIQFLTPQGVPLNRLVGKQSAADLMLQMQAALEATANRSSRNLLR
;
A
#
# COMPACT_ATOMS: atom_id res chain seq x y z
N MET A 1 64.41 26.76 -40.59
CA MET A 1 63.98 26.36 -41.95
C MET A 1 62.52 26.54 -41.99
N THR A 2 62.15 27.60 -42.64
CA THR A 2 61.09 27.96 -43.57
C THR A 2 59.67 28.02 -43.01
N ALA A 3 59.12 29.18 -42.68
CA ALA A 3 58.58 30.28 -43.53
C ALA A 3 57.30 29.81 -44.23
N ASN A 4 56.16 30.45 -44.00
CA ASN A 4 55.51 31.59 -44.66
C ASN A 4 54.07 31.66 -44.17
N ALA A 5 53.55 32.67 -43.52
CA ALA A 5 53.07 33.96 -44.06
C ALA A 5 52.16 33.81 -45.29
N TRP A 6 50.90 34.14 -45.11
CA TRP A 6 50.13 34.95 -46.05
C TRP A 6 48.90 35.53 -45.38
N MET A 7 48.99 36.80 -45.21
CA MET A 7 48.01 37.80 -44.81
C MET A 7 47.18 38.19 -46.04
N ARG A 8 45.87 38.27 -45.92
CA ARG A 8 45.06 39.19 -46.74
C ARG A 8 43.66 39.38 -46.18
N PHE A 9 43.47 40.52 -45.57
CA PHE A 9 42.41 41.48 -45.68
C PHE A 9 41.25 41.15 -46.62
N TRP A 10 40.04 41.17 -46.09
CA TRP A 10 38.91 41.81 -46.78
C TRP A 10 37.92 42.37 -45.75
N LEU A 11 37.83 43.71 -45.81
CA LEU A 11 36.72 44.51 -45.25
C LEU A 11 35.48 44.27 -46.14
N GLY A 12 34.37 43.98 -45.50
CA GLY A 12 33.08 43.91 -46.17
C GLY A 12 31.99 44.32 -45.20
N THR A 13 31.68 45.59 -45.24
CA THR A 13 30.50 46.24 -44.63
C THR A 13 29.23 45.57 -45.17
N GLY A 14 28.42 45.00 -44.31
CA GLY A 14 27.09 44.48 -44.66
C GLY A 14 26.13 44.62 -43.51
N LEU A 15 25.50 45.78 -43.48
CA LEU A 15 24.30 46.10 -42.71
C LEU A 15 23.19 45.11 -43.13
N PHE A 16 22.74 44.20 -42.23
CA PHE A 16 21.52 43.45 -42.46
C PHE A 16 20.61 43.55 -41.24
N LEU A 17 19.46 44.05 -41.59
CA LEU A 17 18.30 44.35 -40.77
C LEU A 17 17.79 43.18 -39.95
N LEU A 18 17.31 43.51 -38.78
CA LEU A 18 16.34 42.90 -37.92
C LEU A 18 15.32 41.99 -38.64
N LEU A 19 15.28 40.75 -38.29
CA LEU A 19 14.04 39.97 -38.26
C LEU A 19 14.15 38.96 -37.11
N GLY A 20 13.28 39.17 -36.13
CA GLY A 20 13.16 38.32 -34.98
C GLY A 20 12.79 36.90 -35.41
N CYS A 21 13.32 35.94 -34.74
CA CYS A 21 12.76 34.59 -34.61
C CYS A 21 12.69 34.27 -33.15
N ASP A 22 11.49 34.07 -32.80
CA ASP A 22 10.93 33.73 -31.52
C ASP A 22 11.77 32.70 -30.76
N GLY A 23 11.97 33.06 -29.49
CA GLY A 23 12.55 32.17 -28.52
C GLY A 23 11.76 30.85 -28.45
N ALA A 24 12.46 29.78 -28.70
CA ALA A 24 12.00 28.47 -28.29
C ALA A 24 11.77 28.52 -26.78
N THR A 25 10.52 28.68 -26.39
CA THR A 25 10.08 28.42 -25.02
C THR A 25 10.36 26.95 -24.75
N LEU A 26 11.50 26.71 -24.08
CA LEU A 26 11.70 25.46 -23.35
C LEU A 26 10.50 25.30 -22.44
N SER A 27 9.58 24.43 -22.87
CA SER A 27 8.47 23.98 -22.06
C SER A 27 9.10 23.37 -20.81
N GLN A 28 9.18 24.17 -19.76
CA GLN A 28 9.53 23.69 -18.44
C GLN A 28 8.41 22.74 -18.04
N ARG A 29 8.70 21.45 -18.21
CA ARG A 29 7.92 20.37 -17.61
C ARG A 29 7.78 20.74 -16.13
N PRO A 30 6.55 20.94 -15.61
CA PRO A 30 6.41 21.23 -14.19
C PRO A 30 7.12 20.12 -13.41
N PRO A 31 7.84 20.47 -12.34
CA PRO A 31 8.43 19.45 -11.50
C PRO A 31 7.31 18.51 -11.06
N VAL A 32 7.49 17.22 -11.33
CA VAL A 32 6.64 16.18 -10.75
C VAL A 32 6.77 16.38 -9.25
N GLN A 33 5.79 17.03 -8.68
CA GLN A 33 5.69 17.16 -7.23
C GLN A 33 5.56 15.76 -6.70
N GLN A 34 6.66 15.24 -6.21
CA GLN A 34 6.69 14.08 -5.33
C GLN A 34 5.84 14.45 -4.11
N GLU A 35 4.55 14.17 -4.18
CA GLU A 35 3.66 14.19 -3.03
C GLU A 35 3.97 12.97 -2.14
N ALA A 36 5.22 12.92 -1.64
CA ALA A 36 5.62 12.08 -0.54
C ALA A 36 5.38 12.82 0.78
N ARG A 37 4.18 13.35 0.95
CA ARG A 37 3.67 13.71 2.28
C ARG A 37 2.57 12.72 2.57
N GLY A 38 2.86 11.78 3.50
CA GLY A 38 1.90 10.83 3.97
C GLY A 38 0.63 11.54 4.41
N SER A 39 -0.39 11.51 3.56
CA SER A 39 -1.74 11.80 4.01
C SER A 39 -2.02 10.91 5.20
N PRO A 40 -2.66 11.40 6.27
CA PRO A 40 -3.02 10.54 7.39
C PRO A 40 -3.82 9.35 6.84
N LEU A 41 -3.37 8.14 7.20
CA LEU A 41 -4.01 6.90 6.77
C LEU A 41 -5.49 6.94 7.16
N ALA A 42 -6.35 6.64 6.22
CA ALA A 42 -7.76 6.52 6.50
C ALA A 42 -7.99 5.33 7.45
N LYS A 43 -8.68 5.58 8.56
CA LYS A 43 -8.95 4.58 9.60
C LYS A 43 -10.44 4.35 9.74
N ALA A 44 -10.82 3.12 9.97
CA ALA A 44 -12.17 2.72 10.31
C ALA A 44 -12.18 1.86 11.58
N THR A 45 -13.24 2.01 12.37
CA THR A 45 -13.47 1.12 13.52
C THR A 45 -14.60 0.15 13.18
N ARG A 46 -14.38 -1.14 13.43
CA ARG A 46 -15.40 -2.19 13.32
C ARG A 46 -15.43 -2.96 14.63
N GLY A 47 -16.55 -2.89 15.34
CA GLY A 47 -16.59 -3.34 16.73
C GLY A 47 -15.57 -2.59 17.58
N LYS A 48 -14.67 -3.32 18.25
CA LYS A 48 -13.54 -2.77 19.03
C LYS A 48 -12.20 -2.78 18.27
N LEU A 49 -12.20 -3.18 17.02
CA LEU A 49 -10.98 -3.26 16.20
C LEU A 49 -10.81 -1.98 15.37
N GLU A 50 -9.58 -1.49 15.33
CA GLU A 50 -9.18 -0.39 14.44
C GLU A 50 -8.54 -0.95 13.18
N PHE A 51 -8.97 -0.45 12.02
CA PHE A 51 -8.50 -0.84 10.71
C PHE A 51 -7.91 0.35 9.96
N VAL A 52 -6.89 0.07 9.15
CA VAL A 52 -6.48 0.94 8.06
C VAL A 52 -7.39 0.64 6.88
N GLU A 53 -8.02 1.65 6.29
CA GLU A 53 -8.82 1.48 5.08
C GLU A 53 -7.92 1.38 3.85
N GLY A 54 -8.18 0.38 3.02
CA GLY A 54 -7.45 0.11 1.79
C GLY A 54 -6.22 -0.80 1.97
N TYR A 55 -6.11 -1.76 1.05
CA TYR A 55 -5.05 -2.78 1.13
C TYR A 55 -3.66 -2.18 0.97
N ALA A 56 -3.47 -1.28 0.00
CA ALA A 56 -2.16 -0.72 -0.31
C ALA A 56 -1.55 0.03 0.88
N ASP A 57 -2.34 0.88 1.53
CA ASP A 57 -1.92 1.68 2.67
C ASP A 57 -1.63 0.82 3.89
N GLY A 58 -2.53 -0.13 4.19
CA GLY A 58 -2.35 -1.06 5.29
C GLY A 58 -1.14 -1.97 5.11
N TYR A 59 -0.87 -2.42 3.88
CA TYR A 59 0.32 -3.20 3.56
C TYR A 59 1.62 -2.42 3.79
N GLN A 60 1.67 -1.16 3.37
CA GLN A 60 2.83 -0.30 3.62
C GLN A 60 3.06 -0.09 5.12
N GLN A 61 1.99 0.16 5.88
CA GLN A 61 2.08 0.29 7.33
C GLN A 61 2.60 -1.00 7.98
N ALA A 62 2.04 -2.15 7.62
CA ALA A 62 2.45 -3.45 8.17
C ALA A 62 3.94 -3.75 7.91
N ARG A 63 4.42 -3.43 6.71
CA ARG A 63 5.84 -3.55 6.37
C ARG A 63 6.73 -2.64 7.20
N HIS A 64 6.33 -1.39 7.40
CA HIS A 64 7.08 -0.43 8.19
C HIS A 64 7.15 -0.82 9.67
N GLU A 65 6.03 -1.31 10.21
CA GLU A 65 5.92 -1.75 11.61
C GLU A 65 6.50 -3.15 11.87
N GLY A 66 6.74 -3.94 10.82
CA GLY A 66 7.17 -5.33 10.94
C GLY A 66 6.10 -6.26 11.54
N ARG A 67 4.82 -5.87 11.45
CA ARG A 67 3.69 -6.60 12.06
C ARG A 67 2.96 -7.48 11.04
N PRO A 68 2.49 -8.68 11.42
CA PRO A 68 1.62 -9.46 10.57
C PRO A 68 0.31 -8.72 10.29
N MET A 69 -0.34 -9.07 9.19
CA MET A 69 -1.59 -8.45 8.76
C MET A 69 -2.79 -9.34 9.02
N LEU A 70 -3.87 -8.71 9.47
CA LEU A 70 -5.23 -9.25 9.47
C LEU A 70 -6.01 -8.44 8.41
N VAL A 71 -6.26 -9.03 7.25
CA VAL A 71 -6.98 -8.39 6.15
C VAL A 71 -8.42 -8.85 6.18
N PHE A 72 -9.34 -7.94 6.51
CA PHE A 72 -10.77 -8.20 6.56
C PHE A 72 -11.45 -7.73 5.28
N PHE A 73 -11.98 -8.67 4.53
CA PHE A 73 -12.74 -8.43 3.30
C PHE A 73 -14.23 -8.35 3.64
N THR A 74 -14.83 -7.23 3.32
CA THR A 74 -16.23 -6.90 3.61
C THR A 74 -16.90 -6.20 2.43
N ALA A 75 -18.19 -5.93 2.54
CA ALA A 75 -18.94 -5.10 1.61
C ALA A 75 -20.11 -4.45 2.34
N ALA A 76 -20.61 -3.30 1.88
CA ALA A 76 -21.69 -2.57 2.52
C ALA A 76 -22.99 -3.39 2.64
N TRP A 77 -23.27 -4.28 1.69
CA TRP A 77 -24.43 -5.17 1.64
C TRP A 77 -24.25 -6.49 2.42
N CYS A 78 -23.06 -6.74 3.01
CA CYS A 78 -22.73 -8.02 3.64
C CYS A 78 -23.32 -8.14 5.05
N HIS A 79 -24.48 -8.74 5.18
CA HIS A 79 -25.15 -8.94 6.46
C HIS A 79 -24.31 -9.71 7.49
N PHE A 80 -23.65 -10.79 7.09
CA PHE A 80 -22.79 -11.57 8.00
C PHE A 80 -21.53 -10.82 8.42
N CYS A 81 -21.06 -9.87 7.61
CA CYS A 81 -19.96 -8.98 8.00
C CYS A 81 -20.38 -8.10 9.18
N HIS A 82 -21.54 -7.46 9.09
CA HIS A 82 -22.08 -6.64 10.18
C HIS A 82 -22.33 -7.45 11.45
N GLN A 83 -22.81 -8.69 11.32
CA GLN A 83 -22.94 -9.57 12.50
C GLN A 83 -21.58 -9.88 13.12
N MET A 84 -20.57 -10.17 12.33
CA MET A 84 -19.21 -10.44 12.82
C MET A 84 -18.60 -9.23 13.50
N GLU A 85 -18.83 -8.03 12.95
CA GLU A 85 -18.43 -6.75 13.55
C GLU A 85 -19.10 -6.53 14.92
N ALA A 86 -20.40 -6.83 15.01
CA ALA A 86 -21.16 -6.67 16.23
C ALA A 86 -20.85 -7.73 17.31
N GLU A 87 -20.39 -8.91 16.92
CA GLU A 87 -20.16 -10.05 17.81
C GLU A 87 -18.65 -10.28 18.06
N ALA A 88 -17.96 -10.94 17.11
CA ALA A 88 -16.56 -11.33 17.28
C ALA A 88 -15.60 -10.17 17.44
N PHE A 89 -15.80 -9.07 16.69
CA PHE A 89 -14.94 -7.89 16.81
C PHE A 89 -15.25 -7.03 18.06
N ASN A 90 -16.37 -7.27 18.73
CA ASN A 90 -16.68 -6.68 20.03
C ASN A 90 -16.13 -7.49 21.22
N ASP A 91 -15.58 -8.67 20.97
CA ASP A 91 -14.94 -9.44 22.03
C ASP A 91 -13.66 -8.75 22.51
N ALA A 92 -13.48 -8.69 23.84
CA ALA A 92 -12.35 -7.98 24.44
C ALA A 92 -11.00 -8.69 24.19
N GLN A 93 -11.01 -10.02 24.10
CA GLN A 93 -9.80 -10.80 23.87
C GLN A 93 -9.37 -10.73 22.40
N VAL A 94 -10.33 -10.76 21.48
CA VAL A 94 -10.09 -10.49 20.04
C VAL A 94 -9.50 -9.11 19.85
N ALA A 95 -10.09 -8.10 20.50
CA ALA A 95 -9.58 -6.72 20.43
C ALA A 95 -8.18 -6.57 21.03
N ALA A 96 -7.89 -7.26 22.14
CA ALA A 96 -6.54 -7.26 22.73
C ALA A 96 -5.51 -7.92 21.79
N LEU A 97 -5.88 -9.05 21.17
CA LEU A 97 -5.00 -9.80 20.28
C LEU A 97 -4.78 -9.07 18.95
N SER A 98 -5.80 -8.36 18.46
CA SER A 98 -5.72 -7.59 17.20
C SER A 98 -4.64 -6.51 17.20
N ARG A 99 -4.25 -6.00 18.37
CA ARG A 99 -3.16 -5.02 18.52
C ARG A 99 -1.79 -5.55 18.10
N GLN A 100 -1.63 -6.86 17.96
CA GLN A 100 -0.41 -7.49 17.47
C GLN A 100 -0.38 -7.56 15.93
N PHE A 101 -1.45 -7.15 15.28
CA PHE A 101 -1.59 -7.11 13.82
C PHE A 101 -1.70 -5.66 13.33
N THR A 102 -1.35 -5.44 12.08
CA THR A 102 -1.90 -4.34 11.30
C THR A 102 -3.21 -4.84 10.70
N CYS A 103 -4.33 -4.35 11.22
CA CYS A 103 -5.64 -4.71 10.72
C CYS A 103 -5.97 -3.84 9.50
N ILE A 104 -6.35 -4.46 8.39
CA ILE A 104 -6.63 -3.83 7.10
C ILE A 104 -8.06 -4.14 6.69
N LEU A 105 -8.82 -3.10 6.35
CA LEU A 105 -10.18 -3.20 5.84
C LEU A 105 -10.17 -3.09 4.32
N VAL A 106 -10.66 -4.10 3.64
CA VAL A 106 -10.86 -4.11 2.18
C VAL A 106 -12.34 -4.17 1.90
N ASP A 107 -12.88 -3.10 1.36
CA ASP A 107 -14.26 -3.01 0.90
C ASP A 107 -14.34 -3.51 -0.55
N ALA A 108 -15.09 -4.57 -0.78
CA ALA A 108 -15.22 -5.19 -2.10
C ALA A 108 -15.81 -4.26 -3.17
N ASP A 109 -16.64 -3.30 -2.75
CA ASP A 109 -17.23 -2.33 -3.66
C ASP A 109 -16.22 -1.24 -4.08
N LYS A 110 -15.22 -0.98 -3.24
CA LYS A 110 -14.15 0.01 -3.50
C LYS A 110 -12.90 -0.62 -4.12
N GLU A 111 -12.55 -1.84 -3.73
CA GLU A 111 -11.31 -2.52 -4.13
C GLU A 111 -11.59 -3.92 -4.74
N PRO A 112 -12.42 -4.04 -5.79
CA PRO A 112 -12.75 -5.33 -6.40
C PRO A 112 -11.51 -6.06 -6.94
N ALA A 113 -10.53 -5.34 -7.48
CA ALA A 113 -9.29 -5.92 -7.99
C ALA A 113 -8.47 -6.61 -6.89
N VAL A 114 -8.43 -6.05 -5.67
CA VAL A 114 -7.79 -6.68 -4.52
C VAL A 114 -8.52 -7.97 -4.13
N CYS A 115 -9.86 -7.95 -4.14
CA CYS A 115 -10.64 -9.15 -3.87
C CYS A 115 -10.37 -10.26 -4.91
N GLU A 116 -10.20 -9.92 -6.18
CA GLU A 116 -9.83 -10.85 -7.25
C GLU A 116 -8.42 -11.41 -7.05
N GLU A 117 -7.43 -10.56 -6.75
CA GLU A 117 -6.05 -10.97 -6.48
C GLU A 117 -5.98 -11.99 -5.34
N PHE A 118 -6.71 -11.72 -4.24
CA PHE A 118 -6.83 -12.63 -3.12
C PHE A 118 -7.77 -13.81 -3.36
N ARG A 119 -8.44 -13.87 -4.53
CA ARG A 119 -9.42 -14.91 -4.87
C ARG A 119 -10.52 -15.04 -3.83
N ILE A 120 -11.04 -13.91 -3.34
CA ILE A 120 -12.15 -13.88 -2.39
C ILE A 120 -13.44 -14.21 -3.15
N ARG A 121 -14.14 -15.25 -2.70
CA ARG A 121 -15.37 -15.76 -3.32
C ARG A 121 -16.59 -15.64 -2.42
N GLY A 122 -16.41 -15.18 -1.20
CA GLY A 122 -17.49 -15.02 -0.22
C GLY A 122 -17.08 -14.11 0.93
N TYR A 123 -18.06 -13.46 1.52
CA TYR A 123 -17.90 -12.48 2.60
C TYR A 123 -18.70 -12.89 3.84
N PRO A 124 -18.22 -12.57 5.05
CA PRO A 124 -16.90 -12.01 5.33
C PRO A 124 -15.76 -12.99 5.01
N ALA A 125 -14.57 -12.47 4.75
CA ALA A 125 -13.37 -13.29 4.71
C ALA A 125 -12.23 -12.57 5.45
N ILE A 126 -11.38 -13.33 6.13
CA ILE A 126 -10.16 -12.81 6.76
C ILE A 126 -8.97 -13.57 6.19
N GLN A 127 -7.99 -12.84 5.68
CA GLN A 127 -6.70 -13.37 5.27
C GLN A 127 -5.63 -12.89 6.23
N PHE A 128 -4.88 -13.82 6.81
CA PHE A 128 -3.69 -13.49 7.57
C PHE A 128 -2.45 -13.54 6.66
N LEU A 129 -1.57 -12.54 6.80
CA LEU A 129 -0.33 -12.44 6.03
C LEU A 129 0.84 -12.12 6.96
N THR A 130 2.05 -12.49 6.54
CA THR A 130 3.27 -11.97 7.17
C THR A 130 3.44 -10.47 6.86
N PRO A 131 4.36 -9.75 7.55
CA PRO A 131 4.68 -8.37 7.19
C PRO A 131 5.15 -8.18 5.74
N GLN A 132 5.65 -9.24 5.09
CA GLN A 132 6.09 -9.23 3.70
C GLN A 132 4.99 -9.61 2.71
N GLY A 133 3.74 -9.81 3.17
CA GLY A 133 2.61 -10.18 2.32
C GLY A 133 2.51 -11.67 2.00
N VAL A 134 3.30 -12.53 2.65
CA VAL A 134 3.21 -13.98 2.43
C VAL A 134 1.96 -14.53 3.11
N PRO A 135 1.08 -15.24 2.39
CA PRO A 135 -0.12 -15.83 2.97
C PRO A 135 0.18 -16.83 4.10
N LEU A 136 -0.61 -16.73 5.15
CA LEU A 136 -0.64 -17.66 6.28
C LEU A 136 -1.93 -18.49 6.20
N ASN A 137 -2.87 -18.23 7.10
CA ASN A 137 -4.17 -18.89 7.12
C ASN A 137 -5.29 -17.97 6.65
N ARG A 138 -6.46 -18.56 6.35
CA ARG A 138 -7.65 -17.83 5.89
C ARG A 138 -8.90 -18.36 6.57
N LEU A 139 -9.81 -17.45 6.86
CA LEU A 139 -11.17 -17.73 7.29
C LEU A 139 -12.17 -17.24 6.26
N VAL A 140 -13.22 -17.98 6.01
CA VAL A 140 -14.32 -17.58 5.11
C VAL A 140 -15.65 -17.79 5.84
N GLY A 141 -16.53 -16.81 5.72
CA GLY A 141 -17.79 -16.76 6.44
C GLY A 141 -17.67 -16.19 7.86
N LYS A 142 -18.80 -15.97 8.50
CA LYS A 142 -18.88 -15.47 9.87
C LYS A 142 -18.16 -16.42 10.84
N GLN A 143 -17.32 -15.88 11.70
CA GLN A 143 -16.57 -16.60 12.71
C GLN A 143 -17.05 -16.26 14.11
N SER A 144 -16.94 -17.20 15.04
CA SER A 144 -17.04 -16.91 16.47
C SER A 144 -15.77 -16.19 16.98
N ALA A 145 -15.87 -15.52 18.12
CA ALA A 145 -14.69 -14.92 18.77
C ALA A 145 -13.60 -15.98 19.08
N ALA A 146 -14.02 -17.16 19.52
CA ALA A 146 -13.09 -18.25 19.83
C ALA A 146 -12.34 -18.76 18.60
N ASP A 147 -13.04 -18.99 17.48
CA ASP A 147 -12.42 -19.44 16.24
C ASP A 147 -11.47 -18.39 15.68
N LEU A 148 -11.90 -17.12 15.73
CA LEU A 148 -11.06 -16.00 15.29
C LEU A 148 -9.77 -15.91 16.11
N MET A 149 -9.85 -15.98 17.44
CA MET A 149 -8.67 -15.96 18.33
C MET A 149 -7.72 -17.10 18.03
N LEU A 150 -8.25 -18.32 17.85
CA LEU A 150 -7.43 -19.49 17.51
C LEU A 150 -6.62 -19.26 16.23
N GLN A 151 -7.26 -18.71 15.21
CA GLN A 151 -6.60 -18.44 13.92
C GLN A 151 -5.62 -17.26 13.98
N MET A 152 -5.92 -16.24 14.81
CA MET A 152 -4.99 -15.16 15.08
C MET A 152 -3.73 -15.65 15.78
N GLN A 153 -3.85 -16.50 16.79
CA GLN A 153 -2.71 -17.11 17.48
C GLN A 153 -1.86 -17.96 16.53
N ALA A 154 -2.49 -18.81 15.73
CA ALA A 154 -1.78 -19.60 14.72
C ALA A 154 -1.01 -18.72 13.70
N ALA A 155 -1.57 -17.59 13.30
CA ALA A 155 -0.89 -16.66 12.41
C ALA A 155 0.33 -15.98 13.06
N LEU A 156 0.23 -15.61 14.35
CA LEU A 156 1.36 -15.05 15.12
C LEU A 156 2.50 -16.05 15.25
N GLU A 157 2.19 -17.29 15.62
CA GLU A 157 3.17 -18.38 15.74
C GLU A 157 3.87 -18.67 14.41
N ALA A 158 3.09 -18.74 13.31
CA ALA A 158 3.63 -18.96 11.98
C ALA A 158 4.57 -17.82 11.53
N THR A 159 4.25 -16.56 11.90
CA THR A 159 5.09 -15.40 11.63
C THR A 159 6.41 -15.47 12.43
N ALA A 160 6.34 -15.77 13.72
CA ALA A 160 7.51 -15.90 14.58
C ALA A 160 8.46 -17.01 14.10
N ASN A 161 7.93 -18.17 13.75
CA ASN A 161 8.69 -19.30 13.23
C ASN A 161 9.38 -19.01 11.89
N ARG A 162 8.77 -18.18 11.02
CA ARG A 162 9.40 -17.74 9.76
C ARG A 162 10.53 -16.74 10.00
N SER A 163 10.33 -15.80 10.91
CA SER A 163 11.35 -14.81 11.28
C SER A 163 12.60 -15.49 11.84
N SER A 164 12.42 -16.44 12.75
CA SER A 164 13.54 -17.22 13.35
C SER A 164 14.33 -18.00 12.30
N ARG A 165 13.65 -18.62 11.33
CA ARG A 165 14.31 -19.36 10.23
C ARG A 165 15.12 -18.46 9.30
N ASN A 166 14.68 -17.23 9.08
CA ASN A 166 15.39 -16.27 8.23
C ASN A 166 16.67 -15.70 8.89
N LEU A 167 16.72 -15.67 10.23
CA LEU A 167 17.89 -15.23 10.98
C LEU A 167 19.01 -16.28 11.04
N LEU A 168 18.70 -17.55 10.75
CA LEU A 168 19.65 -18.67 10.79
C LEU A 168 20.26 -19.00 9.41
N ARG A 169 19.98 -18.21 8.38
CA ARG A 169 20.51 -18.35 7.01
C ARG A 169 21.47 -17.23 6.69
#